data_97363cb2000d8cc6b6a7154409fba919
#
_entry.id   97363cb2000d8cc6b6a7154409fba919
#
_cell.length_a   1.000
_cell.length_b   1.000
_cell.length_c   1.000
_cell.angle_alpha   90.00
_cell.angle_beta   90.00
_cell.angle_gamma   90.00
#
_symmetry.space_group_name_H-M   'P 1'
#
loop_
_entity.id
_entity.type
_entity.pdbx_description
1 polymer ?
#
loop_
_entity_poly.entity_id
_entity_poly.type
_entity_poly.pdbx_seq_one_letter_code
_entity_poly.pdbx_strand_id
1 'polypeptide(L)'
;MYKNLLTLLLVCTIGLSLQAQDPTMTLPSIIVDESEEFEIEMSVSNFTDLVTMQFTIQWDPAKMSLLEITDFNLTDLDETRFGDTTTNTDLGLLPMSWEDKDLSGTTVSDNTVIFKLKMKAMGSPGDTIQLLFVEAPASIEVADLTFEAIPHVVEHGQIVFEDIVGTTSVQEIAISTLVNYPNPFTDFTTIEFELQETTNATLIITDLTGKEIYRKTEKLNSGFHQKEIDSTIFPATGEYIYYVQTNSNQLLEKMIFVK
;
A
#
# COMPACT_ATOMS: atom_id res chain seq x y z
N MET A 1 -25.90 -36.53 -58.49
CA MET A 1 -26.79 -35.73 -57.64
C MET A 1 -26.08 -35.57 -56.28
N TYR A 2 -25.22 -34.53 -56.18
CA TYR A 2 -24.39 -34.29 -54.97
C TYR A 2 -25.12 -33.19 -54.15
N LYS A 3 -25.51 -33.50 -52.92
CA LYS A 3 -26.03 -32.55 -51.95
C LYS A 3 -24.82 -31.95 -51.21
N ASN A 4 -24.59 -30.65 -51.45
CA ASN A 4 -23.63 -29.87 -50.66
C ASN A 4 -24.27 -29.52 -49.33
N LEU A 5 -23.70 -30.06 -48.22
CA LEU A 5 -24.05 -29.72 -46.85
C LEU A 5 -23.17 -28.52 -46.45
N LEU A 6 -23.78 -27.33 -46.43
CA LEU A 6 -23.11 -26.13 -45.94
C LEU A 6 -23.18 -26.09 -44.40
N THR A 7 -22.06 -26.41 -43.74
CA THR A 7 -21.96 -26.31 -42.31
C THR A 7 -21.69 -24.85 -41.91
N LEU A 8 -22.67 -24.19 -41.32
CA LEU A 8 -22.58 -22.83 -40.79
C LEU A 8 -21.85 -22.88 -39.47
N LEU A 9 -20.58 -22.45 -39.41
CA LEU A 9 -19.81 -22.34 -38.18
C LEU A 9 -20.22 -21.06 -37.45
N LEU A 10 -21.04 -21.15 -36.42
CA LEU A 10 -21.40 -20.05 -35.52
C LEU A 10 -20.22 -19.74 -34.61
N VAL A 11 -19.41 -18.74 -34.94
CA VAL A 11 -18.37 -18.22 -34.05
C VAL A 11 -19.05 -17.36 -32.98
N CYS A 12 -19.25 -17.93 -31.80
CA CYS A 12 -19.70 -17.19 -30.63
C CYS A 12 -18.49 -16.41 -30.06
N THR A 13 -18.36 -15.13 -30.40
CA THR A 13 -17.42 -14.24 -29.75
C THR A 13 -17.95 -13.91 -28.36
N ILE A 14 -17.41 -14.58 -27.33
CA ILE A 14 -17.63 -14.16 -25.94
C ILE A 14 -16.84 -12.85 -25.77
N GLY A 15 -17.52 -11.73 -25.87
CA GLY A 15 -16.98 -10.45 -25.46
C GLY A 15 -16.76 -10.49 -23.94
N LEU A 16 -15.51 -10.64 -23.50
CA LEU A 16 -15.16 -10.27 -22.15
C LEU A 16 -15.33 -8.76 -22.03
N SER A 17 -16.45 -8.31 -21.47
CA SER A 17 -16.55 -6.93 -20.99
C SER A 17 -15.56 -6.81 -19.81
N LEU A 18 -14.46 -6.10 -20.03
CA LEU A 18 -13.66 -5.58 -18.93
C LEU A 18 -14.59 -4.62 -18.17
N GLN A 19 -15.10 -5.04 -17.03
CA GLN A 19 -15.84 -4.14 -16.16
C GLN A 19 -14.81 -3.18 -15.57
N ALA A 20 -15.03 -1.87 -15.73
CA ALA A 20 -14.20 -0.88 -15.06
C ALA A 20 -14.23 -1.16 -13.54
N GLN A 21 -13.08 -1.10 -12.91
CA GLN A 21 -13.02 -1.22 -11.45
C GLN A 21 -13.52 0.08 -10.83
N ASP A 22 -14.19 -0.04 -9.68
CA ASP A 22 -14.69 1.12 -8.95
C ASP A 22 -13.51 2.01 -8.48
N PRO A 23 -13.61 3.33 -8.57
CA PRO A 23 -12.59 4.24 -8.04
C PRO A 23 -12.40 3.98 -6.54
N THR A 24 -11.13 3.92 -6.13
CA THR A 24 -10.73 3.63 -4.76
C THR A 24 -10.02 4.82 -4.16
N MET A 25 -10.41 5.21 -2.95
CA MET A 25 -9.79 6.24 -2.13
C MET A 25 -9.10 5.59 -0.94
N THR A 26 -7.81 5.86 -0.72
CA THR A 26 -7.00 5.16 0.28
C THR A 26 -6.35 6.12 1.26
N LEU A 27 -6.49 5.84 2.56
CA LEU A 27 -5.72 6.44 3.66
C LEU A 27 -4.67 5.44 4.15
N PRO A 28 -3.42 5.87 4.43
CA PRO A 28 -2.35 4.98 4.80
C PRO A 28 -2.46 4.47 6.24
N SER A 29 -1.79 3.34 6.49
CA SER A 29 -1.47 2.88 7.84
C SER A 29 0.02 3.13 8.09
N ILE A 30 0.35 3.99 9.07
CA ILE A 30 1.73 4.40 9.37
C ILE A 30 2.03 4.36 10.86
N ILE A 31 3.31 4.26 11.18
CA ILE A 31 3.85 4.36 12.54
C ILE A 31 4.53 5.71 12.66
N VAL A 32 4.27 6.43 13.75
CA VAL A 32 4.82 7.77 14.02
C VAL A 32 5.38 7.84 15.44
N ASP A 33 6.38 8.71 15.63
CA ASP A 33 6.89 9.04 16.95
C ASP A 33 5.99 10.05 17.67
N GLU A 34 5.97 10.00 19.01
CA GLU A 34 5.26 11.01 19.79
C GLU A 34 5.85 12.41 19.56
N SER A 35 4.98 13.42 19.53
CA SER A 35 5.37 14.83 19.37
C SER A 35 6.00 15.24 18.05
N GLU A 36 6.14 14.35 17.07
CA GLU A 36 6.64 14.66 15.74
C GLU A 36 5.57 15.22 14.81
N GLU A 37 6.03 15.94 13.77
CA GLU A 37 5.23 16.29 12.61
C GLU A 37 5.40 15.18 11.58
N PHE A 38 4.29 14.74 11.00
CA PHE A 38 4.29 13.67 10.00
C PHE A 38 3.29 13.97 8.88
N GLU A 39 3.39 13.25 7.78
CA GLU A 39 2.50 13.40 6.63
C GLU A 39 1.58 12.19 6.47
N ILE A 40 0.32 12.45 6.15
CA ILE A 40 -0.67 11.47 5.72
C ILE A 40 -0.91 11.70 4.24
N GLU A 41 -0.62 10.71 3.41
CA GLU A 41 -0.80 10.75 1.97
C GLU A 41 -2.19 10.18 1.61
N MET A 42 -3.06 11.01 1.03
CA MET A 42 -4.33 10.54 0.48
C MET A 42 -4.13 10.17 -0.99
N SER A 43 -4.35 8.91 -1.33
CA SER A 43 -4.15 8.39 -2.68
C SER A 43 -5.43 7.83 -3.30
N VAL A 44 -5.44 7.76 -4.64
CA VAL A 44 -6.54 7.21 -5.42
C VAL A 44 -6.07 6.18 -6.43
N SER A 45 -6.94 5.23 -6.75
CA SER A 45 -6.74 4.23 -7.82
C SER A 45 -8.02 4.05 -8.62
N ASN A 46 -7.91 3.52 -9.84
CA ASN A 46 -9.03 3.39 -10.80
C ASN A 46 -9.75 4.73 -11.05
N PHE A 47 -9.05 5.84 -10.94
CA PHE A 47 -9.57 7.20 -11.07
C PHE A 47 -9.60 7.59 -12.54
N THR A 48 -10.70 7.27 -13.23
CA THR A 48 -10.84 7.43 -14.68
C THR A 48 -12.10 8.21 -15.03
N ASP A 49 -11.94 9.29 -15.80
CA ASP A 49 -13.02 10.16 -16.30
C ASP A 49 -13.97 10.69 -15.21
N LEU A 50 -13.41 10.94 -14.00
CA LEU A 50 -14.20 11.46 -12.87
C LEU A 50 -14.36 12.98 -12.95
N VAL A 51 -15.53 13.47 -12.59
CA VAL A 51 -15.87 14.90 -12.60
C VAL A 51 -16.09 15.49 -11.22
N THR A 52 -16.48 14.69 -10.23
CA THR A 52 -16.59 15.13 -8.83
C THR A 52 -16.16 14.03 -7.86
N MET A 53 -15.66 14.47 -6.72
CA MET A 53 -15.38 13.60 -5.59
C MET A 53 -15.56 14.41 -4.30
N GLN A 54 -16.28 13.83 -3.34
CA GLN A 54 -16.41 14.41 -2.01
C GLN A 54 -16.36 13.35 -0.93
N PHE A 55 -15.87 13.72 0.25
CA PHE A 55 -15.80 12.88 1.45
C PHE A 55 -15.44 13.71 2.68
N THR A 56 -15.50 13.07 3.84
CA THR A 56 -14.92 13.61 5.09
C THR A 56 -13.90 12.60 5.63
N ILE A 57 -12.70 13.09 5.96
CA ILE A 57 -11.71 12.32 6.74
C ILE A 57 -11.94 12.61 8.21
N GLN A 58 -11.93 11.55 9.04
CA GLN A 58 -12.08 11.64 10.50
C GLN A 58 -10.87 11.05 11.22
N TRP A 59 -10.46 11.70 12.31
CA TRP A 59 -9.44 11.23 13.25
C TRP A 59 -9.80 11.63 14.69
N ASP A 60 -9.03 11.16 15.68
CA ASP A 60 -9.15 11.61 17.08
C ASP A 60 -8.37 12.93 17.28
N PRO A 61 -9.05 14.08 17.46
CA PRO A 61 -8.39 15.38 17.63
C PRO A 61 -7.64 15.51 18.96
N ALA A 62 -7.87 14.63 19.92
CA ALA A 62 -7.09 14.59 21.17
C ALA A 62 -5.70 13.97 20.97
N LYS A 63 -5.51 13.23 19.90
CA LYS A 63 -4.29 12.47 19.61
C LYS A 63 -3.46 13.02 18.45
N MET A 64 -4.05 13.79 17.55
CA MET A 64 -3.34 14.49 16.50
C MET A 64 -4.09 15.72 16.00
N SER A 65 -3.34 16.71 15.52
CA SER A 65 -3.88 17.95 14.95
C SER A 65 -3.36 18.20 13.55
N LEU A 66 -4.23 18.74 12.68
CA LEU A 66 -3.85 19.18 11.34
C LEU A 66 -3.06 20.48 11.43
N LEU A 67 -1.92 20.54 10.75
CA LEU A 67 -1.09 21.74 10.63
C LEU A 67 -1.31 22.42 9.27
N GLU A 68 -1.29 21.63 8.18
CA GLU A 68 -1.33 22.14 6.82
C GLU A 68 -1.83 21.06 5.85
N ILE A 69 -2.42 21.47 4.72
CA ILE A 69 -2.77 20.61 3.59
C ILE A 69 -1.85 21.00 2.44
N THR A 70 -1.12 20.04 1.87
CA THR A 70 -0.06 20.29 0.89
C THR A 70 -0.14 19.34 -0.30
N ASP A 71 0.75 19.52 -1.28
CA ASP A 71 0.98 18.61 -2.40
C ASP A 71 -0.30 18.28 -3.21
N PHE A 72 -1.04 19.30 -3.63
CA PHE A 72 -2.22 19.14 -4.47
C PHE A 72 -1.85 18.67 -5.88
N ASN A 73 -2.00 17.37 -6.15
CA ASN A 73 -1.61 16.73 -7.41
C ASN A 73 -2.81 16.33 -8.30
N LEU A 74 -4.02 16.80 -7.98
CA LEU A 74 -5.19 16.63 -8.81
C LEU A 74 -5.54 17.99 -9.45
N THR A 75 -5.85 18.00 -10.74
CA THR A 75 -6.29 19.22 -11.44
C THR A 75 -7.46 19.85 -10.69
N ASP A 76 -7.47 21.17 -10.55
CA ASP A 76 -8.50 21.95 -9.84
C ASP A 76 -8.68 21.66 -8.34
N LEU A 77 -7.80 20.87 -7.75
CA LEU A 77 -7.74 20.67 -6.31
C LEU A 77 -6.79 21.71 -5.69
N ASP A 78 -7.28 22.45 -4.72
CA ASP A 78 -6.52 23.41 -3.93
C ASP A 78 -7.10 23.51 -2.52
N GLU A 79 -6.51 24.33 -1.65
CA GLU A 79 -6.93 24.48 -0.25
C GLU A 79 -8.40 24.94 -0.09
N THR A 80 -8.98 25.62 -1.09
CA THR A 80 -10.36 26.10 -1.05
C THR A 80 -11.41 24.99 -1.20
N ARG A 81 -10.96 23.79 -1.57
CA ARG A 81 -11.80 22.59 -1.73
C ARG A 81 -12.08 21.87 -0.42
N PHE A 82 -11.42 22.29 0.65
CA PHE A 82 -11.62 21.76 1.98
C PHE A 82 -12.53 22.70 2.78
N GLY A 83 -13.44 22.11 3.54
CA GLY A 83 -14.37 22.90 4.38
C GLY A 83 -13.65 23.69 5.47
N ASP A 84 -14.42 24.42 6.28
CA ASP A 84 -13.87 25.23 7.38
C ASP A 84 -12.86 24.42 8.21
N THR A 85 -11.57 24.67 7.89
CA THR A 85 -10.45 23.95 8.50
C THR A 85 -10.23 24.31 9.96
N THR A 86 -10.86 25.37 10.48
CA THR A 86 -10.73 25.77 11.89
C THR A 86 -11.72 25.00 12.76
N THR A 87 -13.00 25.09 12.46
CA THR A 87 -14.06 24.50 13.31
C THR A 87 -14.12 22.99 13.15
N ASN A 88 -13.94 22.47 11.94
CA ASN A 88 -14.05 21.04 11.68
C ASN A 88 -12.83 20.27 12.19
N THR A 89 -11.61 20.80 12.04
CA THR A 89 -10.39 20.11 12.49
C THR A 89 -10.29 20.05 14.01
N ASP A 90 -10.87 21.00 14.74
CA ASP A 90 -11.02 20.90 16.20
C ASP A 90 -11.91 19.71 16.62
N LEU A 91 -12.76 19.24 15.72
CA LEU A 91 -13.59 18.05 15.88
C LEU A 91 -12.96 16.78 15.28
N GLY A 92 -11.76 16.89 14.70
CA GLY A 92 -11.10 15.78 14.00
C GLY A 92 -11.79 15.41 12.69
N LEU A 93 -12.37 16.40 11.98
CA LEU A 93 -13.09 16.21 10.72
C LEU A 93 -12.48 17.11 9.64
N LEU A 94 -12.28 16.56 8.46
CA LEU A 94 -11.83 17.31 7.28
C LEU A 94 -12.73 16.97 6.09
N PRO A 95 -13.80 17.72 5.83
CA PRO A 95 -14.59 17.58 4.63
C PRO A 95 -13.84 18.13 3.42
N MET A 96 -13.90 17.41 2.31
CA MET A 96 -13.36 17.81 1.03
C MET A 96 -14.42 17.64 -0.06
N SER A 97 -14.44 18.58 -1.03
CA SER A 97 -15.27 18.50 -2.22
C SER A 97 -14.50 19.04 -3.41
N TRP A 98 -14.19 18.16 -4.34
CA TRP A 98 -13.50 18.48 -5.58
C TRP A 98 -14.44 18.34 -6.78
N GLU A 99 -14.26 19.23 -7.75
CA GLU A 99 -14.89 19.13 -9.07
C GLU A 99 -13.88 19.45 -10.17
N ASP A 100 -13.94 18.73 -11.27
CA ASP A 100 -13.27 19.05 -12.51
C ASP A 100 -14.01 20.25 -13.15
N LYS A 101 -13.37 21.43 -13.20
CA LYS A 101 -14.03 22.70 -13.59
C LYS A 101 -14.51 22.72 -15.02
N ASP A 102 -13.84 22.02 -15.90
CA ASP A 102 -14.24 21.96 -17.31
C ASP A 102 -15.16 20.77 -17.64
N LEU A 103 -15.39 19.92 -16.64
CA LEU A 103 -16.27 18.74 -16.73
C LEU A 103 -15.90 17.78 -17.86
N SER A 104 -14.62 17.73 -18.21
CA SER A 104 -14.11 16.87 -19.30
C SER A 104 -13.76 15.46 -18.85
N GLY A 105 -13.71 15.25 -17.54
CA GLY A 105 -13.32 14.02 -16.90
C GLY A 105 -11.82 13.95 -16.64
N THR A 106 -11.45 13.89 -15.38
CA THR A 106 -10.06 13.77 -14.94
C THR A 106 -9.69 12.29 -14.76
N THR A 107 -8.51 11.90 -15.28
CA THR A 107 -7.93 10.56 -15.11
C THR A 107 -6.54 10.68 -14.56
N VAL A 108 -6.22 9.88 -13.52
CA VAL A 108 -4.86 9.77 -12.96
C VAL A 108 -4.46 8.29 -12.80
N SER A 109 -3.16 8.06 -12.68
CA SER A 109 -2.63 6.70 -12.49
C SER A 109 -3.01 6.14 -11.12
N ASP A 110 -3.03 4.81 -11.02
CA ASP A 110 -3.22 4.13 -9.74
C ASP A 110 -2.18 4.54 -8.70
N ASN A 111 -2.61 4.63 -7.45
CA ASN A 111 -1.82 5.05 -6.31
C ASN A 111 -1.29 6.50 -6.42
N THR A 112 -1.95 7.35 -7.22
CA THR A 112 -1.61 8.78 -7.24
C THR A 112 -1.97 9.41 -5.90
N VAL A 113 -0.99 9.99 -5.22
CA VAL A 113 -1.22 10.84 -4.04
C VAL A 113 -1.78 12.16 -4.52
N ILE A 114 -3.02 12.48 -4.16
CA ILE A 114 -3.72 13.69 -4.65
C ILE A 114 -3.57 14.90 -3.73
N PHE A 115 -3.31 14.68 -2.45
CA PHE A 115 -2.87 15.68 -1.48
C PHE A 115 -2.25 15.02 -0.26
N LYS A 116 -1.58 15.83 0.58
CA LYS A 116 -1.03 15.41 1.86
C LYS A 116 -1.57 16.24 3.01
N LEU A 117 -1.73 15.62 4.16
CA LEU A 117 -2.04 16.27 5.42
C LEU A 117 -0.78 16.29 6.28
N LYS A 118 -0.25 17.47 6.56
CA LYS A 118 0.80 17.64 7.55
C LYS A 118 0.17 17.68 8.93
N MET A 119 0.47 16.70 9.75
CA MET A 119 -0.13 16.46 11.07
C MET A 119 0.91 16.62 12.17
N LYS A 120 0.44 16.93 13.37
CA LYS A 120 1.24 16.88 14.59
C LYS A 120 0.73 15.76 15.48
N ALA A 121 1.64 14.87 15.89
CA ALA A 121 1.37 13.83 16.85
C ALA A 121 1.18 14.40 18.25
N MET A 122 0.14 13.96 18.97
CA MET A 122 -0.19 14.31 20.35
C MET A 122 -0.58 13.08 21.17
N GLY A 123 -0.56 11.89 20.56
CA GLY A 123 -0.83 10.62 21.22
C GLY A 123 0.37 10.16 22.05
N SER A 124 0.18 9.14 22.84
CA SER A 124 1.24 8.49 23.62
C SER A 124 1.65 7.16 22.99
N PRO A 125 2.88 6.68 23.23
CA PRO A 125 3.32 5.38 22.75
C PRO A 125 2.34 4.26 23.10
N GLY A 126 2.00 3.41 22.11
CA GLY A 126 1.00 2.37 22.22
C GLY A 126 -0.42 2.79 21.83
N ASP A 127 -0.68 4.08 21.64
CA ASP A 127 -1.95 4.54 21.07
C ASP A 127 -2.09 4.13 19.61
N THR A 128 -3.31 3.83 19.21
CA THR A 128 -3.68 3.62 17.79
C THR A 128 -4.89 4.46 17.46
N ILE A 129 -4.80 5.25 16.39
CA ILE A 129 -5.90 6.07 15.87
C ILE A 129 -6.36 5.49 14.56
N GLN A 130 -7.67 5.40 14.38
CA GLN A 130 -8.25 5.10 13.08
C GLN A 130 -8.36 6.38 12.24
N LEU A 131 -7.94 6.31 10.99
CA LEU A 131 -8.22 7.30 9.95
C LEU A 131 -9.38 6.79 9.12
N LEU A 132 -10.51 7.47 9.16
CA LEU A 132 -11.74 6.99 8.56
C LEU A 132 -12.24 7.95 7.49
N PHE A 133 -12.77 7.40 6.40
CA PHE A 133 -13.72 8.12 5.57
C PHE A 133 -15.11 8.02 6.21
N VAL A 134 -15.79 9.14 6.37
CA VAL A 134 -17.12 9.19 7.02
C VAL A 134 -18.10 10.03 6.22
N GLU A 135 -19.40 9.80 6.43
CA GLU A 135 -20.51 10.38 5.66
C GLU A 135 -20.92 11.80 6.06
N ALA A 136 -20.28 12.38 7.08
CA ALA A 136 -20.65 13.69 7.57
C ALA A 136 -19.41 14.48 8.05
N PRO A 137 -19.34 15.80 7.81
CA PRO A 137 -20.36 16.67 7.21
C PRO A 137 -20.52 16.56 5.69
N ALA A 138 -19.53 16.07 4.93
CA ALA A 138 -19.67 15.74 3.50
C ALA A 138 -19.83 14.23 3.34
N SER A 139 -20.87 13.79 2.62
CA SER A 139 -21.06 12.38 2.27
C SER A 139 -19.95 11.88 1.34
N ILE A 140 -19.73 10.56 1.32
CA ILE A 140 -18.79 9.96 0.38
C ILE A 140 -19.51 9.79 -0.95
N GLU A 141 -19.07 10.51 -1.98
CA GLU A 141 -19.68 10.49 -3.30
C GLU A 141 -18.64 10.72 -4.39
N VAL A 142 -18.74 9.97 -5.47
CA VAL A 142 -17.91 10.10 -6.66
C VAL A 142 -18.83 10.07 -7.88
N ALA A 143 -18.62 10.96 -8.87
CA ALA A 143 -19.36 10.93 -10.11
C ALA A 143 -18.41 11.02 -11.32
N ASP A 144 -18.79 10.33 -12.39
CA ASP A 144 -18.12 10.35 -13.69
C ASP A 144 -18.81 11.29 -14.67
N LEU A 145 -18.46 11.18 -15.95
CA LEU A 145 -19.05 11.97 -17.06
C LEU A 145 -20.56 11.78 -17.26
N THR A 146 -21.18 10.84 -16.58
CA THR A 146 -22.65 10.71 -16.58
C THR A 146 -23.34 11.69 -15.64
N PHE A 147 -22.58 12.31 -14.73
CA PHE A 147 -23.04 13.20 -13.66
C PHE A 147 -23.97 12.51 -12.64
N GLU A 148 -23.90 11.20 -12.59
CA GLU A 148 -24.58 10.37 -11.58
C GLU A 148 -23.55 9.80 -10.62
N ALA A 149 -23.94 9.63 -9.37
CA ALA A 149 -23.07 8.98 -8.39
C ALA A 149 -22.78 7.52 -8.78
N ILE A 150 -21.52 7.15 -8.76
CA ILE A 150 -21.06 5.81 -9.13
C ILE A 150 -20.59 5.03 -7.90
N PRO A 151 -20.59 3.67 -7.97
CA PRO A 151 -19.96 2.84 -6.94
C PRO A 151 -18.49 3.24 -6.74
N HIS A 152 -18.04 3.20 -5.50
CA HIS A 152 -16.68 3.52 -5.11
C HIS A 152 -16.24 2.65 -3.93
N VAL A 153 -14.93 2.60 -3.69
CA VAL A 153 -14.31 1.89 -2.57
C VAL A 153 -13.55 2.89 -1.71
N VAL A 154 -13.64 2.75 -0.39
CA VAL A 154 -12.79 3.48 0.55
C VAL A 154 -11.95 2.51 1.38
N GLU A 155 -10.67 2.79 1.49
CA GLU A 155 -9.74 2.07 2.33
C GLU A 155 -9.31 2.98 3.48
N HIS A 156 -9.70 2.58 4.68
CA HIS A 156 -9.37 3.30 5.91
C HIS A 156 -7.92 3.07 6.30
N GLY A 157 -7.33 4.05 6.98
CA GLY A 157 -5.98 3.95 7.51
C GLY A 157 -5.94 3.89 9.03
N GLN A 158 -4.74 3.81 9.56
CA GLN A 158 -4.50 3.93 11.00
C GLN A 158 -3.13 4.57 11.28
N ILE A 159 -3.03 5.26 12.40
CA ILE A 159 -1.77 5.78 12.95
C ILE A 159 -1.47 5.04 14.23
N VAL A 160 -0.30 4.45 14.32
CA VAL A 160 0.22 3.83 15.54
C VAL A 160 1.30 4.73 16.12
N PHE A 161 1.15 5.14 17.38
CA PHE A 161 2.17 5.89 18.08
C PHE A 161 3.12 4.93 18.78
N GLU A 162 4.39 5.01 18.43
CA GLU A 162 5.44 4.25 19.09
C GLU A 162 6.42 5.20 19.78
N ASP A 163 6.98 4.79 20.90
CA ASP A 163 8.12 5.48 21.50
C ASP A 163 9.37 5.05 20.71
N ILE A 164 9.67 5.81 19.67
CA ILE A 164 10.95 5.65 18.97
C ILE A 164 12.00 6.31 19.84
N VAL A 165 12.25 5.69 21.03
CA VAL A 165 13.22 6.20 22.01
C VAL A 165 14.53 6.48 21.31
N GLY A 166 14.76 7.76 21.11
CA GLY A 166 16.01 8.44 20.81
C GLY A 166 17.16 7.57 20.30
N THR A 167 17.02 7.08 19.10
CA THR A 167 18.12 7.08 18.16
C THR A 167 17.68 7.91 16.98
N THR A 168 18.38 9.00 16.72
CA THR A 168 18.55 9.50 15.37
C THR A 168 19.26 8.38 14.60
N SER A 169 18.57 7.29 14.39
CA SER A 169 18.89 6.35 13.36
C SER A 169 17.97 6.77 12.20
N VAL A 170 18.56 7.46 11.19
CA VAL A 170 18.41 6.87 9.87
C VAL A 170 18.21 5.40 10.16
N GLN A 171 17.01 4.83 9.91
CA GLN A 171 16.81 3.41 10.00
C GLN A 171 17.91 2.84 9.13
N GLU A 172 19.03 2.47 9.77
CA GLU A 172 20.13 1.82 9.08
C GLU A 172 19.47 0.54 8.58
N ILE A 173 19.22 0.52 7.29
CA ILE A 173 18.63 -0.64 6.62
C ILE A 173 19.65 -1.75 6.85
N ALA A 174 19.51 -2.47 7.98
CA ALA A 174 20.49 -3.49 8.35
C ALA A 174 20.63 -4.55 7.26
N ILE A 175 19.58 -4.66 6.38
CA ILE A 175 19.57 -5.51 5.19
C ILE A 175 19.20 -4.63 3.99
N SER A 176 20.11 -4.40 3.05
CA SER A 176 19.86 -3.54 1.89
C SER A 176 19.46 -4.29 0.62
N THR A 177 19.73 -5.58 0.55
CA THR A 177 19.47 -6.41 -0.62
C THR A 177 19.06 -7.81 -0.17
N LEU A 178 18.10 -8.42 -0.86
CA LEU A 178 17.73 -9.82 -0.69
C LEU A 178 17.29 -10.38 -2.04
N VAL A 179 18.02 -11.35 -2.56
CA VAL A 179 17.72 -12.03 -3.83
C VAL A 179 18.06 -13.50 -3.74
N ASN A 180 17.51 -14.33 -4.63
CA ASN A 180 17.98 -15.70 -4.81
C ASN A 180 18.23 -16.04 -6.28
N TYR A 181 19.24 -16.83 -6.54
CA TYR A 181 19.60 -17.28 -7.89
C TYR A 181 20.17 -18.71 -7.86
N PRO A 182 19.74 -19.59 -8.82
CA PRO A 182 18.66 -19.36 -9.78
C PRO A 182 17.26 -19.28 -9.13
N ASN A 183 16.32 -18.61 -9.81
CA ASN A 183 14.91 -18.58 -9.47
C ASN A 183 14.09 -18.49 -10.78
N PRO A 184 13.32 -19.52 -11.21
CA PRO A 184 13.13 -20.82 -10.54
C PRO A 184 14.39 -21.69 -10.46
N PHE A 185 14.40 -22.67 -9.53
CA PHE A 185 15.49 -23.61 -9.33
C PHE A 185 15.01 -25.07 -9.22
N THR A 186 15.92 -26.02 -9.47
CA THR A 186 15.67 -27.49 -9.42
C THR A 186 16.45 -28.17 -8.29
N ASP A 187 17.76 -27.96 -8.24
CA ASP A 187 18.66 -28.66 -7.34
C ASP A 187 19.03 -27.81 -6.11
N PHE A 188 19.39 -26.56 -6.33
CA PHE A 188 19.72 -25.59 -5.29
C PHE A 188 19.44 -24.18 -5.75
N THR A 189 19.36 -23.26 -4.79
CA THR A 189 19.39 -21.83 -5.02
C THR A 189 20.31 -21.17 -4.01
N THR A 190 20.97 -20.08 -4.39
CA THR A 190 21.78 -19.28 -3.48
C THR A 190 21.00 -18.02 -3.11
N ILE A 191 20.74 -17.85 -1.83
CA ILE A 191 20.18 -16.60 -1.27
C ILE A 191 21.34 -15.67 -0.99
N GLU A 192 21.26 -14.45 -1.54
CA GLU A 192 22.24 -13.39 -1.36
C GLU A 192 21.58 -12.20 -0.64
N PHE A 193 22.27 -11.65 0.34
CA PHE A 193 21.81 -10.45 1.05
C PHE A 193 23.01 -9.63 1.53
N GLU A 194 22.78 -8.34 1.71
CA GLU A 194 23.80 -7.42 2.23
C GLU A 194 23.37 -6.87 3.58
N LEU A 195 24.28 -6.98 4.56
CA LEU A 195 24.12 -6.38 5.89
C LEU A 195 24.94 -5.10 5.98
N GLN A 196 24.33 -4.05 6.46
CA GLN A 196 25.01 -2.76 6.67
C GLN A 196 25.82 -2.72 7.97
N GLU A 197 25.46 -3.57 8.93
CA GLU A 197 26.12 -3.67 10.25
C GLU A 197 26.32 -5.12 10.70
N THR A 198 27.19 -5.32 11.68
CA THR A 198 27.37 -6.64 12.32
C THR A 198 26.20 -6.95 13.23
N THR A 199 25.39 -7.95 12.88
CA THR A 199 24.14 -8.28 13.59
C THR A 199 23.85 -9.78 13.63
N ASN A 200 22.87 -10.19 14.43
CA ASN A 200 22.29 -11.52 14.32
C ASN A 200 21.25 -11.50 13.19
N ALA A 201 21.52 -12.27 12.14
CA ALA A 201 20.61 -12.44 11.00
C ALA A 201 19.97 -13.84 11.07
N THR A 202 18.66 -13.89 10.89
CA THR A 202 17.89 -15.14 10.83
C THR A 202 17.31 -15.28 9.42
N LEU A 203 17.76 -16.30 8.69
CA LEU A 203 17.15 -16.71 7.43
C LEU A 203 16.04 -17.71 7.72
N ILE A 204 14.86 -17.44 7.17
CA ILE A 204 13.66 -18.27 7.33
C ILE A 204 13.06 -18.52 5.95
N ILE A 205 12.57 -19.74 5.72
CA ILE A 205 11.81 -20.09 4.51
C ILE A 205 10.51 -20.76 4.94
N THR A 206 9.40 -20.31 4.37
CA THR A 206 8.06 -20.82 4.63
C THR A 206 7.36 -21.24 3.34
N ASP A 207 6.37 -22.12 3.44
CA ASP A 207 5.38 -22.29 2.39
C ASP A 207 4.35 -21.13 2.40
N LEU A 208 3.44 -21.11 1.41
CA LEU A 208 2.43 -20.06 1.30
C LEU A 208 1.39 -20.06 2.44
N THR A 209 1.35 -21.11 3.27
CA THR A 209 0.49 -21.16 4.46
C THR A 209 1.16 -20.55 5.69
N GLY A 210 2.43 -20.12 5.55
CA GLY A 210 3.27 -19.62 6.66
C GLY A 210 3.95 -20.72 7.47
N LYS A 211 3.84 -22.00 7.06
CA LYS A 211 4.55 -23.09 7.72
C LYS A 211 6.03 -23.00 7.41
N GLU A 212 6.83 -22.91 8.46
CA GLU A 212 8.29 -22.86 8.37
C GLU A 212 8.86 -24.21 7.91
N ILE A 213 9.74 -24.15 6.92
CA ILE A 213 10.48 -25.32 6.40
C ILE A 213 11.98 -25.21 6.63
N TYR A 214 12.49 -24.01 6.89
CA TYR A 214 13.89 -23.76 7.21
C TYR A 214 14.03 -22.54 8.11
N ARG A 215 14.96 -22.64 9.10
CA ARG A 215 15.37 -21.52 9.94
C ARG A 215 16.86 -21.66 10.30
N LYS A 216 17.59 -20.56 10.16
CA LYS A 216 18.98 -20.48 10.63
C LYS A 216 19.30 -19.09 11.11
N THR A 217 19.80 -18.98 12.34
CA THR A 217 20.29 -17.72 12.93
C THR A 217 21.80 -17.77 13.06
N GLU A 218 22.48 -16.74 12.56
CA GLU A 218 23.94 -16.61 12.62
C GLU A 218 24.29 -15.15 12.95
N LYS A 219 25.37 -14.94 13.71
CA LYS A 219 25.96 -13.62 13.86
C LYS A 219 26.88 -13.37 12.68
N LEU A 220 26.54 -12.39 11.86
CA LEU A 220 27.24 -12.05 10.62
C LEU A 220 27.79 -10.64 10.70
N ASN A 221 28.92 -10.39 10.05
CA ASN A 221 29.51 -9.05 9.92
C ASN A 221 28.75 -8.25 8.84
N SER A 222 28.99 -6.93 8.81
CA SER A 222 28.54 -6.11 7.67
C SER A 222 29.15 -6.60 6.35
N GLY A 223 28.41 -6.42 5.23
CA GLY A 223 28.80 -6.80 3.89
C GLY A 223 27.90 -7.87 3.27
N PHE A 224 28.31 -8.37 2.13
CA PHE A 224 27.59 -9.38 1.35
C PHE A 224 27.70 -10.79 1.95
N HIS A 225 26.58 -11.47 2.00
CA HIS A 225 26.45 -12.85 2.45
C HIS A 225 25.72 -13.69 1.42
N GLN A 226 26.14 -14.95 1.32
CA GLN A 226 25.55 -15.95 0.46
C GLN A 226 25.21 -17.20 1.24
N LYS A 227 24.04 -17.77 0.98
CA LYS A 227 23.57 -19.01 1.59
C LYS A 227 23.00 -19.93 0.53
N GLU A 228 23.68 -21.05 0.26
CA GLU A 228 23.14 -22.11 -0.59
C GLU A 228 22.04 -22.88 0.16
N ILE A 229 20.94 -23.09 -0.52
CA ILE A 229 19.75 -23.83 -0.06
C ILE A 229 19.52 -25.00 -1.01
N ASP A 230 19.69 -26.19 -0.48
CA ASP A 230 19.48 -27.44 -1.22
C ASP A 230 17.98 -27.73 -1.38
N SER A 231 17.61 -28.28 -2.55
CA SER A 231 16.21 -28.58 -2.88
C SER A 231 15.57 -29.63 -1.98
N THR A 232 16.37 -30.44 -1.28
CA THR A 232 15.86 -31.49 -0.37
C THR A 232 15.04 -30.99 0.80
N ILE A 233 15.16 -29.71 1.16
CA ILE A 233 14.33 -29.12 2.23
C ILE A 233 12.89 -28.85 1.78
N PHE A 234 12.63 -28.75 0.47
CA PHE A 234 11.33 -28.39 -0.08
C PHE A 234 10.45 -29.63 -0.25
N PRO A 235 9.28 -29.70 0.41
CA PRO A 235 8.43 -30.89 0.37
C PRO A 235 7.76 -31.12 -0.99
N ALA A 236 7.52 -30.08 -1.78
CA ALA A 236 6.86 -30.12 -3.08
C ALA A 236 7.32 -29.00 -4.00
N THR A 237 7.13 -29.17 -5.31
CA THR A 237 7.21 -28.09 -6.30
C THR A 237 6.19 -27.01 -5.96
N GLY A 238 6.61 -25.73 -6.04
CA GLY A 238 5.71 -24.61 -5.76
C GLY A 238 6.44 -23.30 -5.41
N GLU A 239 5.65 -22.34 -4.98
CA GLU A 239 6.15 -21.07 -4.51
C GLU A 239 6.39 -21.12 -3.00
N TYR A 240 7.45 -20.45 -2.56
CA TYR A 240 7.87 -20.32 -1.18
C TYR A 240 8.25 -18.88 -0.89
N ILE A 241 8.08 -18.47 0.35
CA ILE A 241 8.50 -17.17 0.84
C ILE A 241 9.77 -17.37 1.65
N TYR A 242 10.78 -16.55 1.41
CA TYR A 242 11.97 -16.51 2.25
C TYR A 242 12.21 -15.09 2.74
N TYR A 243 12.77 -14.97 3.92
CA TYR A 243 13.09 -13.67 4.49
C TYR A 243 14.32 -13.74 5.38
N VAL A 244 15.04 -12.64 5.41
CA VAL A 244 16.13 -12.43 6.36
C VAL A 244 15.66 -11.38 7.37
N GLN A 245 15.73 -11.74 8.63
CA GLN A 245 15.33 -10.92 9.77
C GLN A 245 16.54 -10.59 10.64
N THR A 246 16.66 -9.32 11.04
CA THR A 246 17.60 -8.84 12.04
C THR A 246 16.83 -8.31 13.24
N ASN A 247 17.53 -7.68 14.22
CA ASN A 247 16.86 -7.02 15.33
C ASN A 247 16.12 -5.74 14.92
N SER A 248 16.53 -5.12 13.79
CA SER A 248 16.05 -3.80 13.37
C SER A 248 15.11 -3.85 12.17
N ASN A 249 15.24 -4.82 11.26
CA ASN A 249 14.38 -4.92 10.09
C ASN A 249 14.30 -6.35 9.51
N GLN A 250 13.41 -6.50 8.51
CA GLN A 250 13.22 -7.74 7.76
C GLN A 250 13.03 -7.40 6.29
N LEU A 251 13.70 -8.14 5.40
CA LEU A 251 13.38 -8.21 3.97
C LEU A 251 12.78 -9.56 3.62
N LEU A 252 11.82 -9.55 2.69
CA LEU A 252 11.05 -10.72 2.27
C LEU A 252 11.03 -10.76 0.75
N GLU A 253 11.20 -11.98 0.19
CA GLU A 253 11.16 -12.26 -1.23
C GLU A 253 10.51 -13.63 -1.51
N LYS A 254 10.20 -13.88 -2.79
CA LYS A 254 9.58 -15.11 -3.27
C LYS A 254 10.56 -15.93 -4.10
N MET A 255 10.57 -17.26 -3.87
CA MET A 255 11.29 -18.21 -4.69
C MET A 255 10.37 -19.29 -5.26
N ILE A 256 10.75 -19.88 -6.38
CA ILE A 256 10.00 -20.92 -7.08
C ILE A 256 10.87 -22.17 -7.20
N PHE A 257 10.46 -23.23 -6.52
CA PHE A 257 11.06 -24.56 -6.67
C PHE A 257 10.30 -25.37 -7.72
N VAL A 258 11.03 -25.94 -8.68
CA VAL A 258 10.51 -26.86 -9.71
C VAL A 258 11.30 -28.17 -9.67
N LYS A 259 10.60 -29.29 -9.82
CA LYS A 259 11.20 -30.63 -9.73
C LYS A 259 11.30 -31.28 -11.11
#